data_f198038d3a5b5dc1758845836018be9f
#
_entry.id   f198038d3a5b5dc1758845836018be9f
#
_cell.length_a   1.000
_cell.length_b   1.000
_cell.length_c   1.000
_cell.angle_alpha   90.00
_cell.angle_beta   90.00
_cell.angle_gamma   90.00
#
_symmetry.space_group_name_H-M   'P 1'
#
loop_
_entity.id
_entity.type
_entity.pdbx_description
1 polymer ?
#
loop_
_entity_poly.entity_id
_entity_poly.type
_entity_poly.pdbx_seq_one_letter_code
_entity_poly.pdbx_strand_id
1 'polypeptide(L)'
;KLKFFSPVSDKKIPKCDLIYIGGGFPEILGNNLSKNQIMKKSIKKLSEDNFPIYAECGGLMYLTKSITSNKKKYKMVGLFDAETVMTKKMRLNYTKGKLSSKNILSNTLHAFRGHEFHYSQLESVPSDSKFAFSLEIGEGIINQQDGLIQNNTLASYGHLYFDSSNYAEIFVKNCFNQSRS
;
A
#
# COMPACT_ATOMS: atom_id res chain seq x y z
N LYS A 1 -9.36 -18.95 0.45
CA LYS A 1 -10.61 -18.53 -0.25
C LYS A 1 -10.61 -17.02 -0.35
N LEU A 2 -10.80 -16.45 -1.55
CA LEU A 2 -10.93 -15.00 -1.73
C LEU A 2 -12.29 -14.51 -1.24
N LYS A 3 -12.28 -13.34 -0.59
CA LYS A 3 -13.45 -12.57 -0.21
C LYS A 3 -13.21 -11.12 -0.62
N PHE A 4 -14.19 -10.49 -1.21
CA PHE A 4 -14.10 -9.10 -1.65
C PHE A 4 -14.79 -8.18 -0.67
N PHE A 5 -14.29 -6.96 -0.57
CA PHE A 5 -14.93 -5.86 0.14
C PHE A 5 -14.66 -4.54 -0.59
N SER A 6 -15.54 -3.57 -0.41
CA SER A 6 -15.43 -2.25 -0.99
C SER A 6 -15.20 -1.20 0.08
N PRO A 7 -14.05 -0.52 0.11
CA PRO A 7 -13.82 0.61 1.01
C PRO A 7 -14.81 1.77 0.82
N VAL A 8 -15.47 1.82 -0.33
CA VAL A 8 -16.45 2.85 -0.68
C VAL A 8 -17.81 2.60 0.00
N SER A 9 -18.31 1.37 -0.07
CA SER A 9 -19.69 1.03 0.29
C SER A 9 -19.82 0.17 1.53
N ASP A 10 -18.87 -0.73 1.77
CA ASP A 10 -18.98 -1.68 2.86
C ASP A 10 -18.60 -1.05 4.20
N LYS A 11 -19.23 -1.52 5.26
CA LYS A 11 -18.98 -1.09 6.64
C LYS A 11 -18.16 -2.10 7.45
N LYS A 12 -17.91 -3.28 6.89
CA LYS A 12 -17.19 -4.35 7.59
C LYS A 12 -16.23 -5.03 6.63
N ILE A 13 -15.04 -5.34 7.15
CA ILE A 13 -14.08 -6.22 6.48
C ILE A 13 -14.53 -7.66 6.76
N PRO A 14 -14.64 -8.53 5.74
CA PRO A 14 -14.96 -9.92 5.97
C PRO A 14 -13.86 -10.61 6.77
N LYS A 15 -14.22 -11.63 7.57
CA LYS A 15 -13.20 -12.42 8.28
C LYS A 15 -12.22 -13.02 7.29
N CYS A 16 -10.94 -12.73 7.46
CA CYS A 16 -9.83 -13.09 6.56
C CYS A 16 -8.54 -13.23 7.36
N ASP A 17 -7.50 -13.72 6.73
CA ASP A 17 -6.18 -13.92 7.31
C ASP A 17 -5.18 -12.83 6.85
N LEU A 18 -5.52 -12.11 5.79
CA LEU A 18 -4.77 -10.96 5.27
C LEU A 18 -5.70 -10.04 4.47
N ILE A 19 -5.28 -8.80 4.28
CA ILE A 19 -5.93 -7.82 3.41
C ILE A 19 -4.99 -7.45 2.27
N TYR A 20 -5.53 -7.48 1.04
CA TYR A 20 -4.89 -6.90 -0.13
C TYR A 20 -5.74 -5.76 -0.67
N ILE A 21 -5.16 -4.57 -0.75
CA ILE A 21 -5.80 -3.38 -1.31
C ILE A 21 -5.10 -3.03 -2.61
N GLY A 22 -5.71 -3.39 -3.73
CA GLY A 22 -5.14 -3.20 -5.06
C GLY A 22 -5.12 -1.74 -5.50
N GLY A 23 -4.58 -1.53 -6.70
CA GLY A 23 -4.59 -0.25 -7.38
C GLY A 23 -6.00 0.23 -7.74
N GLY A 24 -6.08 1.45 -8.26
CA GLY A 24 -7.31 2.11 -8.64
C GLY A 24 -7.16 3.63 -8.60
N PHE A 25 -8.28 4.33 -8.68
CA PHE A 25 -8.35 5.78 -8.75
C PHE A 25 -9.07 6.38 -7.52
N PRO A 26 -8.47 6.30 -6.32
CA PRO A 26 -9.13 6.74 -5.09
C PRO A 26 -9.41 8.24 -5.07
N GLU A 27 -8.68 9.05 -5.85
CA GLU A 27 -8.92 10.49 -5.99
C GLU A 27 -10.28 10.80 -6.62
N ILE A 28 -10.80 9.93 -7.50
CA ILE A 28 -12.13 10.07 -8.10
C ILE A 28 -13.20 9.77 -7.05
N LEU A 29 -12.96 8.80 -6.18
CA LEU A 29 -13.84 8.35 -5.13
C LEU A 29 -13.57 9.03 -3.78
N GLY A 30 -12.74 10.06 -3.75
CA GLY A 30 -12.23 10.69 -2.53
C GLY A 30 -13.32 11.10 -1.54
N ASN A 31 -14.44 11.66 -2.03
CA ASN A 31 -15.56 12.04 -1.18
C ASN A 31 -16.21 10.83 -0.47
N ASN A 32 -16.42 9.74 -1.19
CA ASN A 32 -17.05 8.54 -0.65
C ASN A 32 -16.13 7.82 0.33
N LEU A 33 -14.86 7.62 -0.05
CA LEU A 33 -13.83 7.04 0.80
C LEU A 33 -13.63 7.84 2.09
N SER A 34 -13.60 9.18 2.00
CA SER A 34 -13.43 10.04 3.16
C SER A 34 -14.58 9.95 4.16
N LYS A 35 -15.81 9.73 3.68
CA LYS A 35 -17.01 9.59 4.52
C LYS A 35 -17.13 8.26 5.23
N ASN A 36 -16.54 7.20 4.69
CA ASN A 36 -16.62 5.85 5.30
C ASN A 36 -15.68 5.71 6.51
N GLN A 37 -16.02 6.40 7.59
CA GLN A 37 -15.22 6.44 8.82
C GLN A 37 -15.08 5.05 9.47
N ILE A 38 -16.11 4.21 9.36
CA ILE A 38 -16.11 2.87 9.97
C ILE A 38 -15.03 2.02 9.30
N MET A 39 -15.00 1.98 7.97
CA MET A 39 -13.99 1.21 7.21
C MET A 39 -12.58 1.71 7.50
N LYS A 40 -12.35 3.03 7.47
CA LYS A 40 -11.03 3.62 7.75
C LYS A 40 -10.54 3.26 9.15
N LYS A 41 -11.38 3.40 10.17
CA LYS A 41 -11.03 3.02 11.55
C LYS A 41 -10.75 1.52 11.68
N SER A 42 -11.50 0.68 10.98
CA SER A 42 -11.30 -0.77 11.00
C SER A 42 -9.95 -1.15 10.39
N ILE A 43 -9.60 -0.59 9.23
CA ILE A 43 -8.30 -0.85 8.58
C ILE A 43 -7.15 -0.36 9.49
N LYS A 44 -7.27 0.85 10.05
CA LYS A 44 -6.24 1.41 10.93
C LYS A 44 -6.03 0.54 12.16
N LYS A 45 -7.12 0.12 12.82
CA LYS A 45 -7.04 -0.75 13.98
C LYS A 45 -6.41 -2.10 13.66
N LEU A 46 -6.78 -2.72 12.54
CA LEU A 46 -6.17 -3.99 12.12
C LEU A 46 -4.66 -3.85 11.93
N SER A 47 -4.18 -2.76 11.32
CA SER A 47 -2.75 -2.51 11.22
C SER A 47 -2.08 -2.30 12.59
N GLU A 48 -2.72 -1.57 13.51
CA GLU A 48 -2.25 -1.38 14.88
C GLU A 48 -2.18 -2.71 15.65
N ASP A 49 -3.09 -3.64 15.34
CA ASP A 49 -3.11 -5.00 15.88
C ASP A 49 -2.15 -5.96 15.13
N ASN A 50 -1.21 -5.44 14.32
CA ASN A 50 -0.26 -6.21 13.50
C ASN A 50 -0.88 -7.16 12.47
N PHE A 51 -2.13 -6.92 12.07
CA PHE A 51 -2.77 -7.73 11.04
C PHE A 51 -2.10 -7.50 9.68
N PRO A 52 -1.87 -8.57 8.87
CA PRO A 52 -1.18 -8.44 7.59
C PRO A 52 -1.99 -7.62 6.58
N ILE A 53 -1.43 -6.52 6.09
CA ILE A 53 -2.03 -5.67 5.06
C ILE A 53 -0.99 -5.39 3.98
N TYR A 54 -1.34 -5.69 2.73
CA TYR A 54 -0.57 -5.31 1.56
C TYR A 54 -1.38 -4.37 0.67
N ALA A 55 -0.76 -3.29 0.20
CA ALA A 55 -1.44 -2.31 -0.64
C ALA A 55 -0.55 -1.84 -1.80
N GLU A 56 -1.17 -1.57 -2.95
CA GLU A 56 -0.48 -1.08 -4.14
C GLU A 56 -1.15 0.17 -4.70
N CYS A 57 -0.35 1.13 -5.17
CA CYS A 57 -0.76 2.30 -5.93
C CYS A 57 -1.93 3.06 -5.27
N GLY A 58 -3.14 2.94 -5.80
CA GLY A 58 -4.35 3.53 -5.18
C GLY A 58 -4.60 3.05 -3.75
N GLY A 59 -4.20 1.82 -3.42
CA GLY A 59 -4.23 1.28 -2.06
C GLY A 59 -3.27 2.01 -1.12
N LEU A 60 -2.05 2.29 -1.55
CA LEU A 60 -1.12 3.15 -0.81
C LEU A 60 -1.73 4.53 -0.55
N MET A 61 -2.25 5.17 -1.61
CA MET A 61 -2.88 6.49 -1.51
C MET A 61 -4.01 6.51 -0.47
N TYR A 62 -4.83 5.46 -0.44
CA TYR A 62 -5.92 5.31 0.53
C TYR A 62 -5.42 5.14 1.97
N LEU A 63 -4.24 4.55 2.18
CA LEU A 63 -3.65 4.35 3.51
C LEU A 63 -2.92 5.59 4.06
N THR A 64 -2.63 6.62 3.24
CA THR A 64 -2.07 7.90 3.70
C THR A 64 -3.07 8.73 4.53
N LYS A 65 -2.65 9.86 5.08
CA LYS A 65 -3.52 10.80 5.82
C LYS A 65 -4.62 11.39 4.94
N SER A 66 -4.28 11.71 3.70
CA SER A 66 -5.20 12.40 2.80
C SER A 66 -4.80 12.25 1.34
N ILE A 67 -5.79 12.45 0.46
CA ILE A 67 -5.57 12.65 -0.97
C ILE A 67 -6.02 14.07 -1.32
N THR A 68 -5.13 14.84 -1.93
CA THR A 68 -5.44 16.16 -2.49
C THR A 68 -5.58 16.06 -4.00
N SER A 69 -6.77 16.35 -4.51
CA SER A 69 -7.10 16.36 -5.94
C SER A 69 -7.97 17.57 -6.26
N ASN A 70 -7.66 18.29 -7.36
CA ASN A 70 -8.41 19.47 -7.80
C ASN A 70 -8.67 20.49 -6.65
N LYS A 71 -7.64 20.81 -5.87
CA LYS A 71 -7.69 21.71 -4.71
C LYS A 71 -8.60 21.24 -3.56
N LYS A 72 -9.12 20.02 -3.62
CA LYS A 72 -9.88 19.40 -2.54
C LYS A 72 -9.04 18.36 -1.81
N LYS A 73 -9.09 18.40 -0.48
CA LYS A 73 -8.38 17.46 0.38
C LYS A 73 -9.38 16.50 1.02
N TYR A 74 -9.17 15.22 0.82
CA TYR A 74 -10.03 14.15 1.33
C TYR A 74 -9.25 13.34 2.38
N LYS A 75 -9.77 13.27 3.61
CA LYS A 75 -9.16 12.47 4.68
C LYS A 75 -9.28 10.99 4.37
N MET A 76 -8.15 10.28 4.39
CA MET A 76 -8.04 8.85 4.15
C MET A 76 -7.85 8.06 5.47
N VAL A 77 -7.30 6.86 5.41
CA VAL A 77 -7.14 5.99 6.60
C VAL A 77 -6.22 6.64 7.64
N GLY A 78 -5.17 7.33 7.21
CA GLY A 78 -4.18 7.96 8.09
C GLY A 78 -3.37 6.93 8.85
N LEU A 79 -3.03 5.84 8.19
CA LEU A 79 -2.08 4.87 8.69
C LEU A 79 -0.66 5.42 8.52
N PHE A 80 -0.26 5.72 7.29
CA PHE A 80 1.02 6.37 7.02
C PHE A 80 0.94 7.87 7.24
N ASP A 81 1.94 8.42 7.94
CA ASP A 81 2.08 9.85 8.19
C ASP A 81 2.66 10.58 6.96
N ALA A 82 1.92 10.49 5.85
CA ALA A 82 2.22 11.13 4.58
C ALA A 82 0.92 11.60 3.93
N GLU A 83 1.03 12.50 2.97
CA GLU A 83 -0.11 13.02 2.20
C GLU A 83 0.07 12.70 0.73
N THR A 84 -0.98 12.24 0.08
CA THR A 84 -0.99 12.05 -1.38
C THR A 84 -1.46 13.32 -2.07
N VAL A 85 -0.69 13.79 -3.05
CA VAL A 85 -1.05 14.94 -3.90
C VAL A 85 -1.09 14.49 -5.35
N MET A 86 -2.23 14.75 -6.01
CA MET A 86 -2.36 14.48 -7.45
C MET A 86 -1.57 15.50 -8.25
N THR A 87 -0.85 15.03 -9.25
CA THR A 87 -0.01 15.83 -10.14
C THR A 87 -0.47 15.70 -11.58
N LYS A 88 0.06 16.55 -12.46
CA LYS A 88 -0.13 16.41 -13.92
C LYS A 88 0.95 15.52 -14.57
N LYS A 89 2.02 15.24 -13.85
CA LYS A 89 3.11 14.40 -14.32
C LYS A 89 2.72 12.94 -14.15
N MET A 90 2.64 12.21 -15.27
CA MET A 90 2.50 10.76 -15.26
C MET A 90 3.83 10.11 -14.91
N ARG A 91 3.78 9.11 -14.06
CA ARG A 91 4.86 8.16 -13.85
C ARG A 91 4.42 6.81 -14.41
N LEU A 92 5.16 6.36 -15.41
CA LEU A 92 4.92 5.07 -16.07
C LEU A 92 6.28 4.45 -16.37
N ASN A 93 6.65 3.45 -15.57
CA ASN A 93 7.92 2.75 -15.70
C ASN A 93 7.74 1.26 -15.38
N TYR A 94 8.60 0.43 -15.95
CA TYR A 94 8.89 -0.85 -15.28
C TYR A 94 9.69 -0.57 -14.02
N THR A 95 9.45 -1.39 -13.00
CA THR A 95 10.21 -1.34 -11.75
C THR A 95 11.05 -2.60 -11.59
N LYS A 96 12.28 -2.43 -11.12
CA LYS A 96 13.20 -3.50 -10.76
C LYS A 96 13.97 -3.07 -9.53
N GLY A 97 14.15 -3.97 -8.61
CA GLY A 97 14.87 -3.66 -7.39
C GLY A 97 15.05 -4.87 -6.49
N LYS A 98 15.38 -4.58 -5.25
CA LYS A 98 15.57 -5.58 -4.19
C LYS A 98 14.76 -5.21 -2.96
N LEU A 99 14.31 -6.21 -2.23
CA LEU A 99 13.82 -5.98 -0.89
C LEU A 99 14.97 -5.48 -0.02
N SER A 100 14.78 -4.34 0.63
CA SER A 100 15.78 -3.71 1.51
C SER A 100 15.60 -4.10 2.97
N SER A 101 14.42 -4.66 3.32
CA SER A 101 14.10 -5.10 4.67
C SER A 101 13.16 -6.30 4.67
N LYS A 102 13.19 -7.07 5.77
CA LYS A 102 12.20 -8.13 6.02
C LYS A 102 10.82 -7.50 6.19
N ASN A 103 9.82 -8.09 5.57
CA ASN A 103 8.45 -7.59 5.58
C ASN A 103 7.45 -8.74 5.28
N ILE A 104 6.17 -8.41 5.15
CA ILE A 104 5.12 -9.41 4.91
C ILE A 104 5.28 -10.20 3.60
N LEU A 105 5.97 -9.64 2.60
CA LEU A 105 6.21 -10.34 1.33
C LEU A 105 7.34 -11.36 1.43
N SER A 106 8.38 -11.07 2.23
CA SER A 106 9.50 -11.98 2.34
C SER A 106 10.36 -11.72 3.58
N ASN A 107 10.92 -12.80 4.12
CA ASN A 107 11.93 -12.78 5.17
C ASN A 107 13.36 -12.72 4.62
N THR A 108 13.53 -12.75 3.30
CA THR A 108 14.83 -12.73 2.61
C THR A 108 14.85 -11.59 1.58
N LEU A 109 16.06 -11.11 1.28
CA LEU A 109 16.26 -9.95 0.39
C LEU A 109 16.33 -10.43 -1.07
N HIS A 110 15.16 -10.61 -1.69
CA HIS A 110 15.07 -11.05 -3.08
C HIS A 110 14.96 -9.87 -4.04
N ALA A 111 15.40 -10.08 -5.27
CA ALA A 111 15.12 -9.20 -6.39
C ALA A 111 13.64 -9.32 -6.77
N PHE A 112 13.05 -8.23 -7.25
CA PHE A 112 11.70 -8.21 -7.76
C PHE A 112 11.60 -7.43 -9.07
N ARG A 113 10.48 -7.64 -9.77
CA ARG A 113 10.06 -6.87 -10.95
C ARG A 113 8.63 -6.44 -10.76
N GLY A 114 8.26 -5.35 -11.42
CA GLY A 114 6.91 -4.81 -11.40
C GLY A 114 6.78 -3.65 -12.36
N HIS A 115 5.79 -2.83 -12.13
CA HIS A 115 5.60 -1.57 -12.84
C HIS A 115 4.99 -0.52 -11.91
N GLU A 116 5.16 0.73 -12.23
CA GLU A 116 4.48 1.85 -11.59
C GLU A 116 3.68 2.63 -12.63
N PHE A 117 2.46 3.01 -12.30
CA PHE A 117 1.61 3.85 -13.13
C PHE A 117 0.72 4.72 -12.24
N HIS A 118 1.07 6.00 -12.10
CA HIS A 118 0.29 6.92 -11.27
C HIS A 118 0.52 8.39 -11.65
N TYR A 119 -0.41 9.26 -11.26
CA TYR A 119 -0.38 10.73 -11.41
C TYR A 119 -0.29 11.42 -10.05
N SER A 120 0.37 10.83 -9.09
CA SER A 120 0.46 11.35 -7.73
C SER A 120 1.87 11.27 -7.18
N GLN A 121 2.09 11.96 -6.07
CA GLN A 121 3.29 11.85 -5.26
C GLN A 121 2.92 11.88 -3.79
N LEU A 122 3.77 11.32 -2.93
CA LEU A 122 3.65 11.52 -1.49
C LEU A 122 4.42 12.77 -1.07
N GLU A 123 3.81 13.53 -0.19
CA GLU A 123 4.42 14.67 0.49
C GLU A 123 4.45 14.42 2.00
N SER A 124 5.34 15.15 2.69
CA SER A 124 5.49 15.05 4.15
C SER A 124 5.79 13.63 4.65
N VAL A 125 6.51 12.84 3.85
CA VAL A 125 6.97 11.51 4.29
C VAL A 125 7.99 11.69 5.41
N PRO A 126 7.78 11.14 6.63
CA PRO A 126 8.74 11.27 7.73
C PRO A 126 10.11 10.71 7.36
N SER A 127 11.17 11.36 7.82
CA SER A 127 12.56 10.98 7.52
C SER A 127 12.97 9.63 8.13
N ASP A 128 12.26 9.18 9.15
CA ASP A 128 12.44 7.87 9.81
C ASP A 128 11.57 6.77 9.22
N SER A 129 10.87 7.05 8.11
CA SER A 129 10.04 6.06 7.41
C SER A 129 10.86 4.87 6.96
N LYS A 130 10.27 3.68 7.12
CA LYS A 130 10.88 2.41 6.67
C LYS A 130 10.33 2.03 5.30
N PHE A 131 11.23 1.61 4.42
CA PHE A 131 10.90 1.17 3.06
C PHE A 131 11.28 -0.29 2.86
N ALA A 132 10.41 -1.00 2.14
CA ALA A 132 10.63 -2.40 1.80
C ALA A 132 11.51 -2.58 0.57
N PHE A 133 11.51 -1.61 -0.34
CA PHE A 133 12.10 -1.72 -1.66
C PHE A 133 13.16 -0.66 -1.91
N SER A 134 14.31 -1.09 -2.45
CA SER A 134 15.30 -0.24 -3.10
C SER A 134 15.26 -0.51 -4.60
N LEU A 135 14.96 0.52 -5.39
CA LEU A 135 14.77 0.41 -6.83
C LEU A 135 16.08 0.63 -7.57
N GLU A 136 16.36 -0.23 -8.54
CA GLU A 136 17.38 -0.05 -9.58
C GLU A 136 16.79 0.65 -10.79
N ILE A 137 15.51 0.39 -11.08
CA ILE A 137 14.69 0.96 -12.15
C ILE A 137 13.35 1.35 -11.55
N GLY A 138 12.87 2.56 -11.82
CA GLY A 138 11.66 3.16 -11.30
C GLY A 138 11.92 4.37 -10.44
N GLU A 139 10.88 5.14 -10.11
CA GLU A 139 10.95 6.34 -9.26
C GLU A 139 10.63 6.01 -7.79
N GLY A 140 9.57 5.20 -7.56
CA GLY A 140 9.08 4.89 -6.23
C GLY A 140 8.48 6.09 -5.50
N ILE A 141 8.53 6.06 -4.17
CA ILE A 141 8.00 7.10 -3.30
C ILE A 141 8.98 8.26 -3.16
N ILE A 142 10.23 7.97 -2.80
CA ILE A 142 11.28 8.97 -2.58
C ILE A 142 12.67 8.33 -2.77
N ASN A 143 13.59 9.02 -3.46
CA ASN A 143 14.99 8.58 -3.60
C ASN A 143 15.15 7.12 -4.04
N GLN A 144 14.37 6.67 -5.01
CA GLN A 144 14.35 5.27 -5.47
C GLN A 144 14.02 4.25 -4.35
N GLN A 145 13.31 4.70 -3.32
CA GLN A 145 12.75 3.83 -2.29
C GLN A 145 11.24 3.75 -2.48
N ASP A 146 10.69 2.55 -2.27
CA ASP A 146 9.25 2.29 -2.34
C ASP A 146 8.83 1.29 -1.25
N GLY A 147 7.53 1.13 -1.09
CA GLY A 147 6.99 0.20 -0.11
C GLY A 147 7.14 0.68 1.33
N LEU A 148 6.33 1.68 1.74
CA LEU A 148 6.24 2.11 3.14
C LEU A 148 5.81 0.95 4.04
N ILE A 149 6.51 0.80 5.16
CA ILE A 149 6.23 -0.21 6.18
C ILE A 149 5.80 0.47 7.48
N GLN A 150 4.69 0.01 8.03
CA GLN A 150 4.27 0.34 9.38
C GLN A 150 3.58 -0.87 10.01
N ASN A 151 4.06 -1.32 11.16
CA ASN A 151 3.62 -2.58 11.77
C ASN A 151 3.77 -3.72 10.73
N ASN A 152 2.71 -4.51 10.55
CA ASN A 152 2.64 -5.56 9.54
C ASN A 152 1.91 -5.11 8.25
N THR A 153 1.98 -3.82 7.95
CA THR A 153 1.43 -3.23 6.73
C THR A 153 2.57 -2.80 5.81
N LEU A 154 2.45 -3.18 4.54
CA LEU A 154 3.32 -2.76 3.45
C LEU A 154 2.49 -2.12 2.34
N ALA A 155 2.86 -0.93 1.90
CA ALA A 155 2.19 -0.25 0.80
C ALA A 155 3.16 0.45 -0.15
N SER A 156 3.04 0.22 -1.46
CA SER A 156 3.93 0.71 -2.50
C SER A 156 3.20 1.44 -3.62
N TYR A 157 3.89 2.32 -4.35
CA TYR A 157 3.40 2.79 -5.64
C TYR A 157 3.53 1.72 -6.71
N GLY A 158 4.61 0.95 -6.65
CA GLY A 158 4.83 -0.14 -7.58
C GLY A 158 3.81 -1.26 -7.42
N HIS A 159 3.40 -1.82 -8.56
CA HIS A 159 2.66 -3.07 -8.65
C HIS A 159 3.66 -4.21 -8.81
N LEU A 160 3.68 -5.13 -7.86
CA LEU A 160 4.60 -6.25 -7.85
C LEU A 160 4.16 -7.32 -8.86
N TYR A 161 5.08 -7.78 -9.70
CA TYR A 161 4.86 -8.99 -10.48
C TYR A 161 5.15 -10.22 -9.61
N PHE A 162 4.11 -10.77 -9.02
CA PHE A 162 4.20 -11.82 -8.01
C PHE A 162 4.88 -13.11 -8.51
N ASP A 163 4.78 -13.41 -9.80
CA ASP A 163 5.43 -14.60 -10.39
C ASP A 163 6.94 -14.41 -10.61
N SER A 164 7.48 -13.21 -10.36
CA SER A 164 8.91 -12.95 -10.60
C SER A 164 9.85 -13.71 -9.65
N SER A 165 9.37 -14.18 -8.50
CA SER A 165 10.21 -14.85 -7.49
C SER A 165 9.41 -15.62 -6.44
N ASN A 166 8.35 -16.32 -6.81
CA ASN A 166 7.47 -17.07 -5.89
C ASN A 166 6.87 -16.22 -4.76
N TYR A 167 6.75 -14.90 -4.97
CA TYR A 167 6.25 -13.98 -3.95
C TYR A 167 4.83 -14.30 -3.48
N ALA A 168 3.98 -14.80 -4.36
CA ALA A 168 2.61 -15.17 -4.01
C ALA A 168 2.58 -16.25 -2.93
N GLU A 169 3.39 -17.30 -3.10
CA GLU A 169 3.48 -18.42 -2.14
C GLU A 169 4.09 -17.97 -0.82
N ILE A 170 5.20 -17.23 -0.88
CA ILE A 170 5.91 -16.71 0.31
C ILE A 170 4.99 -15.78 1.10
N PHE A 171 4.32 -14.86 0.42
CA PHE A 171 3.39 -13.92 1.02
C PHE A 171 2.25 -14.63 1.77
N VAL A 172 1.57 -15.55 1.09
CA VAL A 172 0.49 -16.33 1.69
C VAL A 172 1.00 -17.10 2.91
N LYS A 173 2.14 -17.78 2.80
CA LYS A 173 2.74 -18.54 3.90
C LYS A 173 3.09 -17.65 5.11
N ASN A 174 3.69 -16.49 4.88
CA ASN A 174 4.03 -15.55 5.94
C ASN A 174 2.78 -15.05 6.67
N CYS A 175 1.71 -14.73 5.94
CA CYS A 175 0.47 -14.28 6.54
C CYS A 175 -0.20 -15.37 7.40
N PHE A 176 -0.20 -16.63 6.95
CA PHE A 176 -0.76 -17.75 7.72
C PHE A 176 0.03 -18.04 9.02
N ASN A 177 1.34 -17.92 8.99
CA ASN A 177 2.17 -18.16 10.16
C ASN A 177 1.96 -17.10 11.25
N GLN A 178 1.68 -15.87 10.87
CA GLN A 178 1.45 -14.76 11.80
C GLN A 178 0.04 -14.76 12.42
N SER A 179 -0.96 -15.31 11.72
CA SER A 179 -2.32 -15.43 12.26
C SER A 179 -2.48 -16.51 13.34
N ARG A 180 -1.44 -17.33 13.58
CA ARG A 180 -1.41 -18.44 14.53
C ARG A 180 -0.50 -18.21 15.74
N SER A 181 0.26 -17.13 15.74
CA SER A 181 1.09 -16.66 16.86
C SER A 181 0.34 -15.60 17.68
#